data_5550c6c59695f980dccc6bc292ad2ed3
#
_entry.id   5550c6c59695f980dccc6bc292ad2ed3
#
_cell.length_a   1.000
_cell.length_b   1.000
_cell.length_c   1.000
_cell.angle_alpha   90.00
_cell.angle_beta   90.00
_cell.angle_gamma   90.00
#
_symmetry.space_group_name_H-M   'P 1'
#
loop_
_entity.id
_entity.type
_entity.pdbx_description
1 polymer ?
#
loop_
_entity_poly.entity_id
_entity_poly.type
_entity_poly.pdbx_seq_one_letter_code
_entity_poly.pdbx_strand_id
1 'polypeptide(L)'
;MDALRAKGIKKIVFDLRYNGGGALVSIVAVLSYFLDEGDTIMSTQANGREPEFIKAGVVSGLKGSMAACNVSRGDIGKYKDLEVAVLCNGNTASAAELFTATFRDYELGKIVGTTTFGKGAMQTTIDLSYFGYEGAVKLTTDMYFPPCGESYDGIGITPDVVVELDEALYGKNIYEITDAEDNQLGAAIKTFEK
;
A
#
# COMPACT_ATOMS: atom_id res chain seq x y z
N MET A 1 12.09 7.71 -8.81
CA MET A 1 11.05 8.22 -9.72
C MET A 1 11.58 9.31 -10.64
N ASP A 2 12.14 10.42 -10.14
CA ASP A 2 12.64 11.52 -11.00
C ASP A 2 13.66 11.09 -12.05
N ALA A 3 14.60 10.22 -11.69
CA ALA A 3 15.57 9.68 -12.65
C ALA A 3 14.92 8.82 -13.76
N LEU A 4 13.81 8.15 -13.48
CA LEU A 4 13.03 7.41 -14.49
C LEU A 4 12.27 8.37 -15.41
N ARG A 5 11.63 9.39 -14.83
CA ARG A 5 10.95 10.44 -15.60
C ARG A 5 11.91 11.18 -16.54
N ALA A 6 13.11 11.49 -16.06
CA ALA A 6 14.14 12.14 -16.89
C ALA A 6 14.57 11.26 -18.10
N LYS A 7 14.37 9.95 -18.02
CA LYS A 7 14.57 8.99 -19.13
C LYS A 7 13.31 8.81 -20.01
N GLY A 8 12.25 9.58 -19.77
CA GLY A 8 11.00 9.50 -20.53
C GLY A 8 10.07 8.35 -20.14
N ILE A 9 10.33 7.67 -19.02
CA ILE A 9 9.47 6.60 -18.51
C ILE A 9 8.16 7.21 -18.02
N LYS A 10 7.04 6.70 -18.51
CA LYS A 10 5.68 7.13 -18.17
C LYS A 10 4.82 6.01 -17.60
N LYS A 11 5.23 4.75 -17.75
CA LYS A 11 4.50 3.55 -17.32
C LYS A 11 5.29 2.85 -16.23
N ILE A 12 4.66 2.54 -15.11
CA ILE A 12 5.30 1.93 -13.94
C ILE A 12 4.44 0.80 -13.41
N VAL A 13 5.07 -0.33 -13.10
CA VAL A 13 4.45 -1.40 -12.35
C VAL A 13 5.03 -1.39 -10.93
N PHE A 14 4.17 -1.27 -9.93
CA PHE A 14 4.53 -1.52 -8.54
C PHE A 14 4.26 -2.99 -8.22
N ASP A 15 5.31 -3.76 -7.99
CA ASP A 15 5.15 -5.15 -7.57
C ASP A 15 5.12 -5.23 -6.03
N LEU A 16 3.94 -5.50 -5.51
CA LEU A 16 3.66 -5.67 -4.08
C LEU A 16 3.40 -7.13 -3.71
N ARG A 17 3.61 -8.06 -4.62
CA ARG A 17 3.51 -9.48 -4.31
C ARG A 17 4.51 -9.84 -3.20
N TYR A 18 4.06 -10.63 -2.24
CA TYR A 18 4.84 -11.01 -1.03
C TYR A 18 5.28 -9.84 -0.14
N ASN A 19 4.76 -8.65 -0.34
CA ASN A 19 5.02 -7.49 0.52
C ASN A 19 4.04 -7.50 1.71
N GLY A 20 4.52 -7.90 2.89
CA GLY A 20 3.71 -7.95 4.13
C GLY A 20 3.38 -6.59 4.75
N GLY A 21 3.73 -5.49 4.08
CA GLY A 21 3.50 -4.13 4.56
C GLY A 21 4.71 -3.55 5.29
N GLY A 22 4.47 -2.59 6.17
CA GLY A 22 5.52 -1.87 6.89
C GLY A 22 5.00 -0.64 7.62
N ALA A 23 5.81 0.42 7.66
CA ALA A 23 5.45 1.65 8.36
C ALA A 23 4.39 2.44 7.59
N LEU A 24 3.23 2.68 8.21
CA LEU A 24 2.14 3.46 7.62
C LEU A 24 2.57 4.86 7.22
N VAL A 25 3.43 5.52 8.02
CA VAL A 25 3.94 6.85 7.70
C VAL A 25 4.68 6.88 6.37
N SER A 26 5.44 5.82 6.05
CA SER A 26 6.17 5.75 4.78
C SER A 26 5.24 5.59 3.59
N ILE A 27 4.19 4.77 3.74
CA ILE A 27 3.24 4.57 2.64
C ILE A 27 2.37 5.80 2.41
N VAL A 28 1.97 6.52 3.48
CA VAL A 28 1.26 7.81 3.38
C VAL A 28 2.11 8.83 2.63
N ALA A 29 3.41 8.89 2.91
CA ALA A 29 4.33 9.77 2.18
C ALA A 29 4.42 9.38 0.69
N VAL A 30 4.57 8.09 0.37
CA VAL A 30 4.62 7.63 -1.02
C VAL A 30 3.33 7.94 -1.77
N LEU A 31 2.18 7.66 -1.17
CA LEU A 31 0.86 7.94 -1.77
C LEU A 31 0.64 9.43 -2.03
N SER A 32 1.19 10.31 -1.17
CA SER A 32 1.08 11.76 -1.36
C SER A 32 1.72 12.26 -2.67
N TYR A 33 2.63 11.51 -3.28
CA TYR A 33 3.17 11.85 -4.61
C TYR A 33 2.20 11.58 -5.76
N PHE A 34 1.12 10.82 -5.52
CA PHE A 34 0.13 10.41 -6.52
C PHE A 34 -1.24 11.03 -6.30
N LEU A 35 -1.46 11.74 -5.20
CA LEU A 35 -2.74 12.32 -4.78
C LEU A 35 -2.68 13.84 -4.74
N ASP A 36 -3.83 14.49 -4.71
CA ASP A 36 -3.92 15.92 -4.47
C ASP A 36 -3.77 16.24 -2.98
N GLU A 37 -3.31 17.46 -2.66
CA GLU A 37 -3.19 17.91 -1.27
C GLU A 37 -4.57 17.85 -0.60
N GLY A 38 -4.64 17.14 0.52
CA GLY A 38 -5.86 17.01 1.30
C GLY A 38 -6.74 15.81 0.96
N ASP A 39 -6.41 15.05 -0.09
CA ASP A 39 -7.07 13.77 -0.35
C ASP A 39 -6.91 12.81 0.83
N THR A 40 -7.97 12.12 1.19
CA THR A 40 -7.93 11.13 2.28
C THR A 40 -7.18 9.89 1.82
N ILE A 41 -6.12 9.53 2.52
CA ILE A 41 -5.39 8.26 2.28
C ILE A 41 -5.99 7.14 3.11
N MET A 42 -6.32 7.43 4.35
CA MET A 42 -6.93 6.46 5.26
C MET A 42 -7.65 7.17 6.40
N SER A 43 -8.53 6.45 7.06
CA SER A 43 -8.99 6.82 8.40
C SER A 43 -8.64 5.73 9.40
N THR A 44 -8.49 6.10 10.67
CA THR A 44 -8.29 5.15 11.77
C THR A 44 -9.41 5.30 12.77
N GLN A 45 -9.83 4.18 13.34
CA GLN A 45 -10.84 4.15 14.36
C GLN A 45 -10.44 3.22 15.49
N ALA A 46 -10.25 3.80 16.67
CA ALA A 46 -10.14 3.07 17.93
C ALA A 46 -11.52 2.89 18.56
N ASN A 47 -11.69 1.83 19.36
CA ASN A 47 -12.95 1.58 20.04
C ASN A 47 -13.36 2.78 20.93
N GLY A 48 -14.56 3.29 20.72
CA GLY A 48 -15.13 4.42 21.47
C GLY A 48 -14.52 5.79 21.15
N ARG A 49 -13.84 5.93 20.01
CA ARG A 49 -13.31 7.23 19.54
C ARG A 49 -13.87 7.58 18.16
N GLU A 50 -13.92 8.88 17.87
CA GLU A 50 -14.21 9.35 16.52
C GLU A 50 -13.09 8.96 15.55
N PRO A 51 -13.41 8.71 14.26
CA PRO A 51 -12.40 8.42 13.26
C PRO A 51 -11.41 9.58 13.08
N GLU A 52 -10.12 9.25 12.97
CA GLU A 52 -9.08 10.21 12.59
C GLU A 52 -8.73 10.01 11.11
N PHE A 53 -8.74 11.09 10.31
CA PHE A 53 -8.45 11.05 8.87
C PHE A 53 -7.01 11.47 8.60
N ILE A 54 -6.28 10.63 7.89
CA ILE A 54 -4.92 10.88 7.42
C ILE A 54 -5.00 11.26 5.94
N LYS A 55 -4.42 12.42 5.61
CA LYS A 55 -4.53 13.05 4.30
C LYS A 55 -3.18 13.17 3.60
N ALA A 56 -3.21 13.24 2.28
CA ALA A 56 -2.03 13.48 1.46
C ALA A 56 -1.35 14.80 1.82
N GLY A 57 -0.04 14.78 1.92
CA GLY A 57 0.80 15.94 2.26
C GLY A 57 0.96 16.22 3.74
N VAL A 58 0.09 15.71 4.61
CA VAL A 58 0.15 15.92 6.06
C VAL A 58 0.35 14.60 6.78
N VAL A 59 1.58 14.32 7.17
CA VAL A 59 1.93 13.09 7.90
C VAL A 59 2.00 13.32 9.42
N SER A 60 1.50 14.46 9.91
CA SER A 60 1.41 14.75 11.34
C SER A 60 0.18 14.07 11.94
N GLY A 61 0.37 13.22 12.93
CA GLY A 61 -0.74 12.67 13.72
C GLY A 61 -0.80 11.14 13.82
N LEU A 62 -0.02 10.39 13.05
CA LEU A 62 0.08 8.94 13.23
C LEU A 62 0.77 8.65 14.56
N LYS A 63 -0.03 8.35 15.60
CA LYS A 63 0.46 7.98 16.93
C LYS A 63 1.40 6.78 16.81
N GLY A 64 2.58 6.88 17.42
CA GLY A 64 3.56 5.80 17.47
C GLY A 64 4.58 5.78 16.33
N SER A 65 4.53 6.73 15.40
CA SER A 65 5.60 6.90 14.41
C SER A 65 6.65 7.88 14.91
N MET A 66 7.87 7.41 15.13
CA MET A 66 9.01 8.24 15.54
C MET A 66 9.66 9.01 14.38
N ALA A 67 9.20 8.80 13.15
CA ALA A 67 9.70 9.49 11.97
C ALA A 67 8.55 10.19 11.25
N ALA A 68 8.48 11.50 11.34
CA ALA A 68 7.65 12.29 10.44
C ALA A 68 8.27 12.22 9.03
N CYS A 69 7.65 11.48 8.13
CA CYS A 69 8.00 11.52 6.72
C CYS A 69 7.24 12.67 6.09
N ASN A 70 7.85 13.84 6.01
CA ASN A 70 7.25 15.01 5.41
C ASN A 70 7.47 14.99 3.90
N VAL A 71 6.40 15.01 3.13
CA VAL A 71 6.47 15.30 1.70
C VAL A 71 6.45 16.82 1.54
N SER A 72 7.40 17.35 0.78
CA SER A 72 7.42 18.78 0.45
C SER A 72 6.14 19.15 -0.30
N ARG A 73 5.53 20.29 0.04
CA ARG A 73 4.27 20.71 -0.57
C ARG A 73 4.33 20.76 -2.10
N GLY A 74 5.48 21.12 -2.67
CA GLY A 74 5.70 21.12 -4.11
C GLY A 74 5.87 19.75 -4.76
N ASP A 75 5.97 18.67 -3.95
CA ASP A 75 6.11 17.30 -4.43
C ASP A 75 4.78 16.50 -4.33
N ILE A 76 3.75 17.07 -3.70
CA ILE A 76 2.43 16.44 -3.61
C ILE A 76 1.84 16.36 -5.02
N GLY A 77 1.36 15.18 -5.40
CA GLY A 77 0.80 14.93 -6.72
C GLY A 77 1.82 14.91 -7.87
N LYS A 78 3.11 14.95 -7.57
CA LYS A 78 4.19 15.06 -8.56
C LYS A 78 4.19 13.98 -9.62
N TYR A 79 3.65 12.81 -9.33
CA TYR A 79 3.67 11.65 -10.23
C TYR A 79 2.27 11.22 -10.71
N LYS A 80 1.27 12.07 -10.59
CA LYS A 80 -0.11 11.80 -11.04
C LYS A 80 -0.25 11.55 -12.55
N ASP A 81 0.71 12.04 -13.33
CA ASP A 81 0.74 11.89 -14.78
C ASP A 81 1.31 10.54 -15.25
N LEU A 82 1.75 9.70 -14.35
CA LEU A 82 2.25 8.37 -14.67
C LEU A 82 1.09 7.37 -14.80
N GLU A 83 1.17 6.51 -15.80
CA GLU A 83 0.33 5.32 -15.90
C GLU A 83 0.87 4.25 -14.95
N VAL A 84 0.02 3.72 -14.08
CA VAL A 84 0.45 2.77 -13.05
C VAL A 84 -0.35 1.48 -13.13
N ALA A 85 0.33 0.36 -12.91
CA ALA A 85 -0.29 -0.91 -12.54
C ALA A 85 0.31 -1.38 -11.21
N VAL A 86 -0.49 -2.08 -10.41
CA VAL A 86 -0.07 -2.65 -9.13
C VAL A 86 -0.25 -4.15 -9.16
N LEU A 87 0.84 -4.90 -8.97
CA LEU A 87 0.79 -6.34 -8.79
C LEU A 87 0.60 -6.68 -7.31
N CYS A 88 -0.32 -7.58 -7.01
CA CYS A 88 -0.57 -8.04 -5.65
C CYS A 88 -0.88 -9.54 -5.60
N ASN A 89 -0.77 -10.14 -4.43
CA ASN A 89 -1.17 -11.52 -4.17
C ASN A 89 -1.61 -11.72 -2.70
N GLY A 90 -1.98 -12.94 -2.33
CA GLY A 90 -2.42 -13.29 -0.98
C GLY A 90 -1.41 -13.03 0.15
N ASN A 91 -0.16 -12.70 -0.18
CA ASN A 91 0.87 -12.27 0.78
C ASN A 91 1.10 -10.74 0.79
N THR A 92 0.38 -10.00 -0.05
CA THR A 92 0.33 -8.53 0.02
C THR A 92 -0.53 -8.16 1.22
N ALA A 93 0.03 -7.50 2.25
CA ALA A 93 -0.66 -7.28 3.51
C ALA A 93 -0.44 -5.88 4.11
N SER A 94 -1.38 -5.42 4.96
CA SER A 94 -1.23 -4.24 5.81
C SER A 94 -0.97 -2.96 4.99
N ALA A 95 0.13 -2.23 5.22
CA ALA A 95 0.47 -1.00 4.51
C ALA A 95 0.56 -1.19 2.98
N ALA A 96 0.94 -2.38 2.50
CA ALA A 96 0.91 -2.69 1.07
C ALA A 96 -0.52 -2.81 0.53
N GLU A 97 -1.47 -3.29 1.35
CA GLU A 97 -2.88 -3.28 0.99
C GLU A 97 -3.45 -1.86 0.97
N LEU A 98 -3.04 -1.01 1.92
CA LEU A 98 -3.45 0.40 1.89
C LEU A 98 -2.98 1.10 0.60
N PHE A 99 -1.76 0.83 0.14
CA PHE A 99 -1.29 1.31 -1.16
C PHE A 99 -2.19 0.81 -2.29
N THR A 100 -2.44 -0.50 -2.33
CA THR A 100 -3.28 -1.14 -3.35
C THR A 100 -4.71 -0.57 -3.33
N ALA A 101 -5.33 -0.45 -2.15
CA ALA A 101 -6.66 0.11 -1.98
C ALA A 101 -6.73 1.57 -2.43
N THR A 102 -5.73 2.39 -2.09
CA THR A 102 -5.70 3.80 -2.50
C THR A 102 -5.64 3.93 -4.02
N PHE A 103 -4.82 3.11 -4.69
CA PHE A 103 -4.75 3.11 -6.15
C PHE A 103 -6.07 2.66 -6.79
N ARG A 104 -6.77 1.68 -6.20
CA ARG A 104 -8.10 1.25 -6.62
C ARG A 104 -9.14 2.37 -6.42
N ASP A 105 -9.20 2.93 -5.22
CA ASP A 105 -10.28 3.82 -4.80
C ASP A 105 -10.23 5.18 -5.51
N TYR A 106 -9.05 5.64 -5.87
CA TYR A 106 -8.82 6.86 -6.67
C TYR A 106 -8.65 6.58 -8.17
N GLU A 107 -8.80 5.32 -8.60
CA GLU A 107 -8.63 4.91 -10.00
C GLU A 107 -7.28 5.35 -10.62
N LEU A 108 -6.20 5.35 -9.79
CA LEU A 108 -4.86 5.81 -10.18
C LEU A 108 -4.11 4.78 -11.05
N GLY A 109 -4.62 3.55 -11.13
CA GLY A 109 -4.00 2.48 -11.90
C GLY A 109 -4.76 1.17 -11.77
N LYS A 110 -4.38 0.17 -12.58
CA LYS A 110 -5.00 -1.15 -12.54
C LYS A 110 -4.33 -2.06 -11.53
N ILE A 111 -5.15 -2.74 -10.75
CA ILE A 111 -4.71 -3.77 -9.81
C ILE A 111 -4.76 -5.12 -10.50
N VAL A 112 -3.65 -5.85 -10.48
CA VAL A 112 -3.47 -7.12 -11.20
C VAL A 112 -2.91 -8.19 -10.26
N GLY A 113 -3.36 -9.42 -10.38
CA GLY A 113 -2.87 -10.56 -9.60
C GLY A 113 -3.97 -11.30 -8.87
N THR A 114 -3.78 -11.63 -7.60
CA THR A 114 -4.76 -12.34 -6.79
C THR A 114 -5.17 -11.54 -5.56
N THR A 115 -6.30 -11.90 -4.93
CA THR A 115 -6.82 -11.22 -3.73
C THR A 115 -5.75 -11.12 -2.64
N THR A 116 -5.64 -9.95 -2.01
CA THR A 116 -4.65 -9.66 -0.98
C THR A 116 -5.00 -10.33 0.35
N PHE A 117 -4.13 -10.19 1.35
CA PHE A 117 -4.23 -10.91 2.63
C PHE A 117 -5.46 -10.54 3.46
N GLY A 118 -5.82 -9.26 3.51
CA GLY A 118 -6.93 -8.77 4.35
C GLY A 118 -6.50 -8.38 5.77
N LYS A 119 -5.51 -7.48 5.91
CA LYS A 119 -5.10 -6.96 7.21
C LYS A 119 -5.38 -5.46 7.31
N GLY A 120 -6.57 -5.11 7.80
CA GLY A 120 -7.04 -3.75 8.05
C GLY A 120 -6.88 -3.29 9.51
N ALA A 121 -6.01 -3.93 10.29
CA ALA A 121 -5.82 -3.66 11.71
C ALA A 121 -4.43 -3.07 12.00
N MET A 122 -4.40 -2.02 12.82
CA MET A 122 -3.17 -1.41 13.33
C MET A 122 -2.76 -2.03 14.67
N GLN A 123 -1.48 -2.33 14.79
CA GLN A 123 -0.92 -2.90 16.00
C GLN A 123 0.11 -1.97 16.62
N THR A 124 -0.01 -1.77 17.93
CA THR A 124 0.95 -1.01 18.73
C THR A 124 1.75 -1.96 19.61
N THR A 125 3.06 -1.78 19.62
CA THR A 125 3.95 -2.49 20.54
C THR A 125 4.19 -1.62 21.78
N ILE A 126 3.84 -2.14 22.95
CA ILE A 126 4.02 -1.50 24.25
C ILE A 126 5.20 -2.17 24.94
N ASP A 127 6.25 -1.39 25.18
CA ASP A 127 7.41 -1.84 25.94
C ASP A 127 7.03 -1.94 27.42
N LEU A 128 7.17 -3.12 28.00
CA LEU A 128 6.82 -3.38 29.40
C LEU A 128 7.86 -2.81 30.39
N SER A 129 9.01 -2.36 29.92
CA SER A 129 10.02 -1.71 30.76
C SER A 129 9.47 -0.44 31.43
N TYR A 130 8.52 0.26 30.82
CA TYR A 130 7.80 1.36 31.45
C TYR A 130 7.02 0.99 32.71
N PHE A 131 6.72 -0.31 32.86
CA PHE A 131 6.01 -0.87 34.00
C PHE A 131 6.91 -1.72 34.91
N GLY A 132 8.23 -1.72 34.65
CA GLY A 132 9.22 -2.48 35.43
C GLY A 132 9.34 -3.97 35.07
N TYR A 133 8.84 -4.38 33.89
CA TYR A 133 8.94 -5.74 33.39
C TYR A 133 9.83 -5.81 32.15
N GLU A 134 10.45 -6.95 31.92
CA GLU A 134 11.15 -7.20 30.64
C GLU A 134 10.16 -7.65 29.55
N GLY A 135 10.41 -7.21 28.30
CA GLY A 135 9.64 -7.62 27.13
C GLY A 135 8.67 -6.57 26.62
N ALA A 136 7.82 -6.96 25.69
CA ALA A 136 6.85 -6.10 25.06
C ALA A 136 5.56 -6.84 24.74
N VAL A 137 4.44 -6.11 24.73
CA VAL A 137 3.12 -6.62 24.31
C VAL A 137 2.72 -5.94 23.01
N LYS A 138 2.33 -6.73 22.01
CA LYS A 138 1.78 -6.25 20.75
C LYS A 138 0.27 -6.39 20.76
N LEU A 139 -0.43 -5.27 20.70
CA LEU A 139 -1.88 -5.21 20.77
C LEU A 139 -2.46 -4.58 19.50
N THR A 140 -3.60 -5.09 19.05
CA THR A 140 -4.42 -4.39 18.05
C THR A 140 -5.13 -3.25 18.76
N THR A 141 -4.85 -2.03 18.34
CA THR A 141 -5.36 -0.80 18.98
C THR A 141 -6.38 -0.07 18.14
N ASP A 142 -6.29 -0.19 16.83
CA ASP A 142 -7.13 0.54 15.89
C ASP A 142 -7.44 -0.33 14.68
N MET A 143 -8.59 -0.09 14.08
CA MET A 143 -8.87 -0.46 12.70
C MET A 143 -8.53 0.71 11.79
N TYR A 144 -8.06 0.44 10.59
CA TYR A 144 -7.89 1.47 9.58
C TYR A 144 -8.68 1.12 8.31
N PHE A 145 -9.10 2.15 7.61
CA PHE A 145 -9.97 2.05 6.45
C PHE A 145 -9.33 2.79 5.28
N PRO A 146 -9.42 2.26 4.08
CA PRO A 146 -8.93 2.92 2.88
C PRO A 146 -9.79 4.16 2.53
N PRO A 147 -9.46 4.90 1.47
CA PRO A 147 -10.18 6.12 1.09
C PRO A 147 -11.69 5.95 0.95
N CYS A 148 -12.16 4.82 0.39
CA CYS A 148 -13.60 4.53 0.23
C CYS A 148 -14.32 4.28 1.57
N GLY A 149 -13.60 4.06 2.66
CA GLY A 149 -14.17 3.78 3.98
C GLY A 149 -14.66 2.34 4.20
N GLU A 150 -14.54 1.47 3.21
CA GLU A 150 -14.94 0.06 3.32
C GLU A 150 -13.75 -0.80 3.78
N SER A 151 -13.92 -1.50 4.92
CA SER A 151 -12.87 -2.36 5.46
C SER A 151 -12.60 -3.54 4.53
N TYR A 152 -11.32 -3.82 4.33
CA TYR A 152 -10.85 -5.06 3.70
C TYR A 152 -10.31 -6.08 4.71
N ASP A 153 -10.45 -5.80 6.02
CA ASP A 153 -9.97 -6.70 7.08
C ASP A 153 -10.68 -8.06 7.02
N GLY A 154 -9.91 -9.14 6.96
CA GLY A 154 -10.40 -10.50 6.81
C GLY A 154 -10.93 -10.86 5.40
N ILE A 155 -10.97 -9.92 4.47
CA ILE A 155 -11.54 -10.10 3.12
C ILE A 155 -10.45 -9.99 2.05
N GLY A 156 -9.54 -9.02 2.19
CA GLY A 156 -8.57 -8.64 1.18
C GLY A 156 -9.14 -7.72 0.09
N ILE A 157 -8.28 -7.37 -0.84
CA ILE A 157 -8.60 -6.52 -1.99
C ILE A 157 -8.59 -7.40 -3.23
N THR A 158 -9.73 -7.50 -3.90
CA THR A 158 -9.84 -8.21 -5.18
C THR A 158 -9.27 -7.33 -6.29
N PRO A 159 -8.33 -7.83 -7.12
CA PRO A 159 -7.79 -7.10 -8.25
C PRO A 159 -8.82 -6.79 -9.34
N ASP A 160 -8.57 -5.74 -10.15
CA ASP A 160 -9.32 -5.45 -11.38
C ASP A 160 -9.14 -6.57 -12.42
N VAL A 161 -7.92 -7.12 -12.49
CA VAL A 161 -7.55 -8.20 -13.41
C VAL A 161 -7.02 -9.36 -12.58
N VAL A 162 -7.87 -10.36 -12.38
CA VAL A 162 -7.50 -11.57 -11.62
C VAL A 162 -6.65 -12.47 -12.50
N VAL A 163 -5.40 -12.70 -12.08
CA VAL A 163 -4.45 -13.57 -12.79
C VAL A 163 -3.69 -14.40 -11.76
N GLU A 164 -3.89 -15.72 -11.79
CA GLU A 164 -3.08 -16.64 -11.00
C GLU A 164 -1.66 -16.72 -11.56
N LEU A 165 -0.68 -16.96 -10.68
CA LEU A 165 0.68 -17.27 -11.13
C LEU A 165 0.66 -18.60 -11.90
N ASP A 166 1.42 -18.69 -12.98
CA ASP A 166 1.56 -19.94 -13.74
C ASP A 166 2.05 -21.06 -12.81
N GLU A 167 1.42 -22.23 -12.88
CA GLU A 167 1.76 -23.38 -12.05
C GLU A 167 3.23 -23.81 -12.19
N ALA A 168 3.81 -23.61 -13.37
CA ALA A 168 5.22 -23.89 -13.64
C ALA A 168 6.19 -23.02 -12.81
N LEU A 169 5.68 -21.92 -12.24
CA LEU A 169 6.45 -20.98 -11.42
C LEU A 169 6.23 -21.20 -9.90
N TYR A 170 5.35 -22.11 -9.51
CA TYR A 170 5.12 -22.40 -8.10
C TYR A 170 6.39 -22.88 -7.41
N GLY A 171 6.67 -22.31 -6.23
CA GLY A 171 7.86 -22.62 -5.45
C GLY A 171 9.13 -21.90 -5.88
N LYS A 172 9.13 -21.20 -7.02
CA LYS A 172 10.23 -20.28 -7.36
C LYS A 172 10.15 -19.03 -6.47
N ASN A 173 11.32 -18.52 -6.11
CA ASN A 173 11.37 -17.18 -5.50
C ASN A 173 10.94 -16.15 -6.57
N ILE A 174 10.09 -15.20 -6.20
CA ILE A 174 9.58 -14.18 -7.11
C ILE A 174 10.71 -13.38 -7.78
N TYR A 175 11.82 -13.18 -7.09
CA TYR A 175 13.02 -12.50 -7.61
C TYR A 175 13.85 -13.34 -8.58
N GLU A 176 13.56 -14.64 -8.73
CA GLU A 176 14.21 -15.55 -9.66
C GLU A 176 13.37 -15.77 -10.93
N ILE A 177 12.12 -15.30 -10.94
CA ILE A 177 11.25 -15.34 -12.10
C ILE A 177 11.69 -14.23 -13.05
N THR A 178 12.03 -14.58 -14.29
CA THR A 178 12.38 -13.58 -15.30
C THR A 178 11.14 -12.83 -15.80
N ASP A 179 11.30 -11.58 -16.23
CA ASP A 179 10.20 -10.78 -16.77
C ASP A 179 9.44 -11.48 -17.92
N ALA A 180 10.14 -12.32 -18.70
CA ALA A 180 9.55 -13.05 -19.82
C ALA A 180 8.71 -14.26 -19.39
N GLU A 181 9.01 -14.86 -18.22
CA GLU A 181 8.26 -15.99 -17.66
C GLU A 181 7.06 -15.52 -16.81
N ASP A 182 7.12 -14.30 -16.27
CA ASP A 182 6.13 -13.79 -15.33
C ASP A 182 4.82 -13.42 -16.04
N ASN A 183 3.88 -14.36 -16.02
CA ASN A 183 2.56 -14.17 -16.63
C ASN A 183 1.74 -13.05 -15.95
N GLN A 184 1.92 -12.80 -14.65
CA GLN A 184 1.24 -11.72 -13.93
C GLN A 184 1.84 -10.37 -14.32
N LEU A 185 3.17 -10.24 -14.42
CA LEU A 185 3.82 -9.03 -14.93
C LEU A 185 3.40 -8.76 -16.38
N GLY A 186 3.36 -9.79 -17.22
CA GLY A 186 2.85 -9.68 -18.60
C GLY A 186 1.41 -9.16 -18.66
N ALA A 187 0.55 -9.62 -17.75
CA ALA A 187 -0.81 -9.12 -17.64
C ALA A 187 -0.86 -7.65 -17.19
N ALA A 188 -0.02 -7.26 -16.22
CA ALA A 188 0.07 -5.88 -15.77
C ALA A 188 0.53 -4.93 -16.89
N ILE A 189 1.54 -5.33 -17.67
CA ILE A 189 2.02 -4.56 -18.84
C ILE A 189 0.92 -4.37 -19.88
N LYS A 190 0.10 -5.40 -20.13
CA LYS A 190 -1.03 -5.32 -21.07
C LYS A 190 -2.10 -4.31 -20.64
N THR A 191 -2.21 -3.96 -19.37
CA THR A 191 -3.16 -2.92 -18.93
C THR A 191 -2.84 -1.52 -19.46
N PHE A 192 -1.61 -1.30 -19.93
CA PHE A 192 -1.16 -0.05 -20.56
C PHE A 192 -1.41 -0.02 -22.09
N GLU A 193 -1.84 -1.14 -22.65
CA GLU A 193 -2.19 -1.22 -24.09
C GLU A 193 -3.69 -0.84 -24.22
N LYS A 194 -3.95 0.32 -24.79
CA LYS A 194 -5.32 0.81 -25.08
C LYS A 194 -5.71 0.47 -26.50
#